data_8c8f5e2eaaeb2a8978a5af3c65d29767
#
_entry.id   8c8f5e2eaaeb2a8978a5af3c65d29767
#
_cell.length_a   1.000
_cell.length_b   1.000
_cell.length_c   1.000
_cell.angle_alpha   90.00
_cell.angle_beta   90.00
_cell.angle_gamma   90.00
#
_symmetry.space_group_name_H-M   'P 1'
#
loop_
_entity.id
_entity.type
_entity.pdbx_description
1 polymer ?
#
loop_
_entity_poly.entity_id
_entity_poly.type
_entity_poly.pdbx_seq_one_letter_code
_entity_poly.pdbx_strand_id
1 'polypeptide(L)'
;MMKALALSLALASAACAQAPSSAYPHANEPIGTVRQSYDGALTQEMAVNTFRNIDRLFPTRQVLRSAKPLPLPPAATTLTSVTFTEKGTQYGLEEFLALNRVTGLLVLHDGRVKMERYLLGNTERTRWMSMSIAKSVTSTLIGAAVKQGKLSLNDQVTKHVPALVGSAYDGATVRDVLMMSSGVRWTETYTNPASDRRRLLEAQISQVPGSALAVMQALPRAAGPGTRNTYNTGETQVASEILRSAVGRPAADYLAERIWSRVGMEADALWWLDSPNGVEIGGSGLSATLRDYGRFGLFVLNDGVIGADSILPSGWVAEATSPKVLRGGQPLNYGYLWWTPTTSDGRRDHAFSAEGIHGQFIYINPGAKVVIVVWSAQPRPTGGAVIDEWAFFEAVVAALK
;
A
#
# COMPACT_ATOMS: atom_id res chain seq x y z
N MET A 1 29.33 36.83 -66.89
CA MET A 1 29.78 36.89 -65.46
C MET A 1 28.55 37.03 -64.60
N MET A 2 28.04 35.91 -64.03
CA MET A 2 26.93 35.89 -63.10
C MET A 2 27.46 35.41 -61.73
N LYS A 3 27.35 36.25 -60.69
CA LYS A 3 27.70 35.92 -59.32
C LYS A 3 26.48 35.27 -58.62
N ALA A 4 26.64 34.01 -58.25
CA ALA A 4 25.68 33.32 -57.46
C ALA A 4 25.84 33.75 -55.95
N LEU A 5 24.74 34.22 -55.31
CA LEU A 5 24.69 34.57 -53.92
C LEU A 5 24.21 33.33 -53.18
N ALA A 6 25.04 32.74 -52.34
CA ALA A 6 24.66 31.64 -51.45
C ALA A 6 24.07 32.20 -50.16
N LEU A 7 22.81 31.89 -49.89
CA LEU A 7 22.11 32.25 -48.67
C LEU A 7 22.27 31.11 -47.66
N SER A 8 23.04 31.33 -46.60
CA SER A 8 23.23 30.38 -45.52
C SER A 8 22.08 30.53 -44.48
N LEU A 9 21.18 29.55 -44.42
CA LEU A 9 20.18 29.46 -43.33
C LEU A 9 20.85 28.86 -42.11
N ALA A 10 21.02 29.67 -41.08
CA ALA A 10 21.40 29.18 -39.75
C ALA A 10 20.15 28.68 -39.02
N LEU A 11 20.04 27.37 -38.84
CA LEU A 11 19.06 26.75 -37.95
C LEU A 11 19.51 26.96 -36.49
N ALA A 12 18.83 27.85 -35.78
CA ALA A 12 18.95 27.96 -34.31
C ALA A 12 18.18 26.80 -33.67
N SER A 13 18.88 25.79 -33.18
CA SER A 13 18.33 24.77 -32.33
C SER A 13 18.05 25.37 -30.96
N ALA A 14 16.76 25.62 -30.65
CA ALA A 14 16.32 25.94 -29.30
C ALA A 14 16.51 24.68 -28.42
N ALA A 15 17.59 24.65 -27.63
CA ALA A 15 17.73 23.70 -26.55
C ALA A 15 16.62 24.01 -25.50
N CYS A 16 15.61 23.16 -25.43
CA CYS A 16 14.70 23.16 -24.28
C CYS A 16 15.54 22.82 -23.04
N ALA A 17 15.92 23.84 -22.27
CA ALA A 17 16.48 23.67 -20.96
C ALA A 17 15.41 23.00 -20.08
N GLN A 18 15.55 21.69 -19.83
CA GLN A 18 14.82 21.02 -18.78
C GLN A 18 15.13 21.76 -17.47
N ALA A 19 14.11 22.34 -16.86
CA ALA A 19 14.23 22.89 -15.51
C ALA A 19 14.85 21.79 -14.61
N PRO A 20 15.83 22.13 -13.75
CA PRO A 20 16.44 21.15 -12.88
C PRO A 20 15.33 20.47 -12.08
N SER A 21 15.25 19.15 -12.12
CA SER A 21 14.38 18.37 -11.25
C SER A 21 14.76 18.77 -9.83
N SER A 22 13.87 19.49 -9.13
CA SER A 22 14.16 19.89 -7.74
C SER A 22 14.41 18.61 -6.96
N ALA A 23 15.62 18.49 -6.37
CA ALA A 23 16.01 17.32 -5.59
C ALA A 23 14.94 16.99 -4.54
N TYR A 24 14.78 15.72 -4.22
CA TYR A 24 13.83 15.31 -3.18
C TYR A 24 14.18 16.01 -1.86
N PRO A 25 13.24 16.73 -1.22
CA PRO A 25 13.57 17.66 -0.12
C PRO A 25 14.18 16.99 1.10
N HIS A 26 13.98 15.69 1.28
CA HIS A 26 14.41 14.91 2.44
C HIS A 26 15.63 14.00 2.17
N ALA A 27 16.21 14.05 0.97
CA ALA A 27 17.21 13.09 0.51
C ALA A 27 18.47 12.98 1.42
N ASN A 28 18.84 14.03 2.12
CA ASN A 28 20.07 14.09 2.92
C ASN A 28 19.84 13.92 4.43
N GLU A 29 18.63 13.64 4.87
CA GLU A 29 18.34 13.46 6.29
C GLU A 29 19.00 12.20 6.85
N PRO A 30 19.41 12.20 8.13
CA PRO A 30 19.86 10.98 8.79
C PRO A 30 18.70 10.00 8.91
N ILE A 31 18.95 8.73 8.59
CA ILE A 31 17.96 7.65 8.66
C ILE A 31 18.47 6.49 9.52
N GLY A 32 17.55 5.76 10.11
CA GLY A 32 17.81 4.49 10.78
C GLY A 32 17.85 3.31 9.82
N THR A 33 17.83 2.13 10.38
CA THR A 33 17.80 0.86 9.65
C THR A 33 16.41 0.20 9.71
N VAL A 34 16.15 -0.70 8.79
CA VAL A 34 14.92 -1.52 8.81
C VAL A 34 14.81 -2.32 10.11
N ARG A 35 15.92 -2.89 10.60
CA ARG A 35 15.93 -3.63 11.88
C ARG A 35 15.49 -2.74 13.04
N GLN A 36 16.06 -1.53 13.17
CA GLN A 36 15.65 -0.58 14.21
C GLN A 36 14.18 -0.20 14.12
N SER A 37 13.63 -0.04 12.90
CA SER A 37 12.20 0.19 12.72
C SER A 37 11.36 -0.97 13.28
N TYR A 38 11.72 -2.21 12.95
CA TYR A 38 11.02 -3.40 13.43
C TYR A 38 11.18 -3.64 14.94
N ASP A 39 12.30 -3.25 15.50
CA ASP A 39 12.56 -3.35 16.95
C ASP A 39 11.87 -2.24 17.76
N GLY A 40 11.29 -1.22 17.10
CA GLY A 40 10.77 -0.03 17.77
C GLY A 40 11.86 0.80 18.43
N ALA A 41 13.09 0.77 17.89
CA ALA A 41 14.28 1.40 18.45
C ALA A 41 14.59 2.78 17.85
N LEU A 42 13.74 3.30 16.97
CA LEU A 42 13.90 4.64 16.38
C LEU A 42 13.33 5.72 17.31
N THR A 43 14.04 6.82 17.48
CA THR A 43 13.43 8.04 18.01
C THR A 43 12.36 8.55 17.06
N GLN A 44 11.47 9.43 17.51
CA GLN A 44 10.42 9.98 16.64
C GLN A 44 10.99 10.66 15.40
N GLU A 45 11.99 11.51 15.57
CA GLU A 45 12.66 12.19 14.47
C GLU A 45 13.28 11.20 13.48
N MET A 46 14.03 10.22 14.00
CA MET A 46 14.66 9.21 13.16
C MET A 46 13.63 8.33 12.42
N ALA A 47 12.50 8.02 13.05
CA ALA A 47 11.41 7.30 12.43
C ALA A 47 10.80 8.10 11.26
N VAL A 48 10.51 9.39 11.49
CA VAL A 48 9.98 10.28 10.44
C VAL A 48 10.95 10.35 9.26
N ASN A 49 12.23 10.61 9.52
CA ASN A 49 13.25 10.69 8.48
C ASN A 49 13.41 9.38 7.71
N THR A 50 13.36 8.24 8.41
CA THR A 50 13.46 6.91 7.80
C THR A 50 12.24 6.61 6.93
N PHE A 51 11.03 6.90 7.43
CA PHE A 51 9.78 6.54 6.76
C PHE A 51 9.51 7.33 5.48
N ARG A 52 10.08 8.51 5.35
CA ARG A 52 10.04 9.31 4.10
C ARG A 52 11.23 9.10 3.17
N ASN A 53 12.21 8.24 3.55
CA ASN A 53 13.42 7.93 2.79
C ASN A 53 13.65 6.43 2.63
N ILE A 54 12.59 5.63 2.49
CA ILE A 54 12.71 4.16 2.44
C ILE A 54 13.44 3.66 1.21
N ASP A 55 13.52 4.46 0.15
CA ASP A 55 14.31 4.21 -1.05
C ASP A 55 15.82 4.13 -0.80
N ARG A 56 16.27 4.55 0.40
CA ARG A 56 17.67 4.41 0.86
C ARG A 56 17.89 3.14 1.69
N LEU A 57 16.85 2.38 1.99
CA LEU A 57 16.92 1.14 2.79
C LEU A 57 17.06 -0.12 1.92
N PHE A 58 16.39 -0.13 0.78
CA PHE A 58 16.42 -1.22 -0.21
C PHE A 58 16.43 -0.65 -1.63
N PRO A 59 16.93 -1.41 -2.63
CA PRO A 59 16.68 -1.11 -4.03
C PRO A 59 15.19 -0.93 -4.31
N THR A 60 14.86 0.01 -5.17
CA THR A 60 13.48 0.31 -5.54
C THR A 60 13.28 0.25 -7.05
N ARG A 61 12.04 -0.02 -7.46
CA ARG A 61 11.58 0.23 -8.82
C ARG A 61 10.57 1.35 -8.81
N GLN A 62 10.71 2.25 -9.77
CA GLN A 62 9.84 3.40 -9.93
C GLN A 62 8.49 2.98 -10.50
N VAL A 63 7.40 3.52 -9.96
CA VAL A 63 6.06 3.45 -10.51
C VAL A 63 5.75 4.80 -11.14
N LEU A 64 5.68 4.87 -12.46
CA LEU A 64 5.56 6.11 -13.20
C LEU A 64 4.20 6.78 -12.98
N ARG A 65 4.25 8.08 -12.71
CA ARG A 65 3.08 8.94 -12.53
C ARG A 65 2.30 9.17 -13.84
N SER A 66 1.17 9.85 -13.73
CA SER A 66 0.43 10.34 -14.87
C SER A 66 1.09 11.58 -15.51
N ALA A 67 0.99 11.68 -16.82
CA ALA A 67 1.27 12.92 -17.53
C ALA A 67 0.19 14.00 -17.29
N LYS A 68 -1.02 13.57 -16.84
CA LYS A 68 -2.18 14.44 -16.55
C LYS A 68 -2.71 14.08 -15.16
N PRO A 69 -2.17 14.68 -14.08
CA PRO A 69 -2.65 14.41 -12.72
C PRO A 69 -4.14 14.69 -12.55
N LEU A 70 -4.84 13.79 -11.85
CA LEU A 70 -6.22 14.01 -11.45
C LEU A 70 -6.25 15.05 -10.34
N PRO A 71 -6.91 16.22 -10.54
CA PRO A 71 -7.04 17.20 -9.49
C PRO A 71 -7.81 16.64 -8.29
N LEU A 72 -7.38 17.01 -7.07
CA LEU A 72 -8.15 16.84 -5.84
C LEU A 72 -8.65 18.23 -5.42
N PRO A 73 -9.85 18.65 -5.86
CA PRO A 73 -10.35 19.99 -5.57
C PRO A 73 -10.72 20.14 -4.09
N PRO A 74 -10.53 21.32 -3.51
CA PRO A 74 -11.01 21.58 -2.16
C PRO A 74 -12.54 21.51 -2.13
N ALA A 75 -13.08 21.08 -0.98
CA ALA A 75 -14.51 21.15 -0.73
C ALA A 75 -14.94 22.62 -0.46
N ALA A 76 -16.21 22.93 -0.67
CA ALA A 76 -16.76 24.25 -0.35
C ALA A 76 -16.66 24.58 1.15
N THR A 77 -16.76 23.56 2.00
CA THR A 77 -16.57 23.66 3.45
C THR A 77 -15.49 22.69 3.89
N THR A 78 -14.52 23.14 4.66
CA THR A 78 -13.48 22.32 5.26
C THR A 78 -13.93 21.73 6.59
N LEU A 79 -13.42 20.54 6.90
CA LEU A 79 -13.56 19.94 8.24
C LEU A 79 -12.39 20.46 9.11
N THR A 80 -12.70 21.30 10.09
CA THR A 80 -11.70 21.98 10.92
C THR A 80 -11.51 21.33 12.29
N SER A 81 -12.49 20.58 12.76
CA SER A 81 -12.47 19.92 14.07
C SER A 81 -13.22 18.59 13.99
N VAL A 82 -12.79 17.65 14.81
CA VAL A 82 -13.46 16.38 15.06
C VAL A 82 -13.37 16.14 16.56
N THR A 83 -14.46 15.77 17.19
CA THR A 83 -14.49 15.37 18.61
C THR A 83 -15.22 14.05 18.75
N PHE A 84 -14.73 13.18 19.61
CA PHE A 84 -15.31 11.85 19.85
C PHE A 84 -14.94 11.35 21.24
N THR A 85 -15.63 10.31 21.66
CA THR A 85 -15.35 9.64 22.94
C THR A 85 -14.89 8.22 22.68
N GLU A 86 -13.75 7.84 23.25
CA GLU A 86 -13.24 6.48 23.23
C GLU A 86 -12.98 6.03 24.68
N LYS A 87 -13.53 4.88 25.07
CA LYS A 87 -13.37 4.29 26.41
C LYS A 87 -13.63 5.29 27.56
N GLY A 88 -14.62 6.20 27.35
CA GLY A 88 -15.02 7.20 28.34
C GLY A 88 -14.16 8.47 28.36
N THR A 89 -13.14 8.57 27.52
CA THR A 89 -12.32 9.79 27.37
C THR A 89 -12.71 10.52 26.09
N GLN A 90 -12.92 11.83 26.20
CA GLN A 90 -13.16 12.69 25.05
C GLN A 90 -11.83 13.12 24.45
N TYR A 91 -11.74 13.00 23.13
CA TYR A 91 -10.59 13.41 22.31
C TYR A 91 -11.03 14.35 21.20
N GLY A 92 -10.11 15.19 20.77
CA GLY A 92 -10.26 16.02 19.58
C GLY A 92 -9.27 15.64 18.50
N LEU A 93 -9.36 16.35 17.36
CA LEU A 93 -8.44 16.17 16.24
C LEU A 93 -6.97 16.35 16.65
N GLU A 94 -6.65 17.40 17.40
CA GLU A 94 -5.26 17.72 17.73
C GLU A 94 -4.66 16.68 18.70
N GLU A 95 -5.46 16.11 19.63
CA GLU A 95 -5.04 15.01 20.48
C GLU A 95 -4.78 13.74 19.67
N PHE A 96 -5.64 13.41 18.69
CA PHE A 96 -5.39 12.28 17.79
C PHE A 96 -4.09 12.46 17.01
N LEU A 97 -3.87 13.64 16.42
CA LEU A 97 -2.66 13.95 15.67
C LEU A 97 -1.39 13.81 16.52
N ALA A 98 -1.42 14.35 17.74
CA ALA A 98 -0.27 14.34 18.65
C ALA A 98 0.01 12.95 19.24
N LEU A 99 -1.02 12.30 19.82
CA LEU A 99 -0.87 11.05 20.58
C LEU A 99 -0.57 9.86 19.67
N ASN A 100 -1.17 9.81 18.47
CA ASN A 100 -0.89 8.77 17.49
C ASN A 100 0.30 9.10 16.56
N ARG A 101 1.03 10.19 16.87
CA ARG A 101 2.22 10.64 16.11
C ARG A 101 1.95 10.75 14.61
N VAL A 102 0.81 11.33 14.25
CA VAL A 102 0.40 11.55 12.87
C VAL A 102 1.35 12.53 12.19
N THR A 103 1.76 12.20 10.98
CA THR A 103 2.68 13.01 10.17
C THR A 103 2.04 13.50 8.88
N GLY A 104 0.90 12.92 8.51
CA GLY A 104 0.07 13.32 7.37
C GLY A 104 -1.35 12.82 7.55
N LEU A 105 -2.32 13.67 7.27
CA LEU A 105 -3.75 13.35 7.29
C LEU A 105 -4.43 13.95 6.07
N LEU A 106 -5.13 13.13 5.31
CA LEU A 106 -5.99 13.56 4.20
C LEU A 106 -7.39 12.98 4.40
N VAL A 107 -8.40 13.84 4.35
CA VAL A 107 -9.81 13.45 4.35
C VAL A 107 -10.44 13.89 3.04
N LEU A 108 -10.91 12.93 2.26
CA LEU A 108 -11.68 13.16 1.05
C LEU A 108 -13.13 12.76 1.27
N HIS A 109 -14.04 13.60 0.85
CA HIS A 109 -15.48 13.33 0.86
C HIS A 109 -16.05 13.66 -0.50
N ASP A 110 -16.72 12.73 -1.12
CA ASP A 110 -17.28 12.85 -2.47
C ASP A 110 -16.23 13.37 -3.49
N GLY A 111 -14.99 12.85 -3.40
CA GLY A 111 -13.86 13.21 -4.25
C GLY A 111 -13.22 14.58 -3.97
N ARG A 112 -13.62 15.30 -2.93
CA ARG A 112 -13.13 16.63 -2.57
C ARG A 112 -12.37 16.64 -1.26
N VAL A 113 -11.33 17.46 -1.17
CA VAL A 113 -10.51 17.61 0.05
C VAL A 113 -11.30 18.36 1.12
N LYS A 114 -11.62 17.67 2.21
CA LYS A 114 -12.23 18.22 3.42
C LYS A 114 -11.21 18.64 4.46
N MET A 115 -10.09 17.90 4.55
CA MET A 115 -8.97 18.19 5.42
C MET A 115 -7.69 17.65 4.80
N GLU A 116 -6.62 18.42 4.91
CA GLU A 116 -5.28 18.02 4.51
C GLU A 116 -4.27 18.64 5.48
N ARG A 117 -3.48 17.80 6.14
CA ARG A 117 -2.48 18.20 7.15
C ARG A 117 -1.16 17.51 6.89
N TYR A 118 -0.10 18.26 6.95
CA TYR A 118 1.28 17.77 6.91
C TYR A 118 1.98 18.25 8.18
N LEU A 119 2.63 17.34 8.88
CA LEU A 119 3.23 17.56 10.18
C LEU A 119 4.69 17.07 10.19
N LEU A 120 5.46 17.49 11.17
CA LEU A 120 6.84 17.05 11.39
C LEU A 120 7.75 17.25 10.16
N GLY A 121 7.55 18.35 9.43
CA GLY A 121 8.33 18.70 8.25
C GLY A 121 7.91 18.01 6.95
N ASN A 122 6.84 17.23 6.95
CA ASN A 122 6.26 16.71 5.72
C ASN A 122 5.54 17.81 4.93
N THR A 123 5.46 17.62 3.63
CA THR A 123 4.80 18.51 2.66
C THR A 123 4.07 17.67 1.61
N GLU A 124 3.36 18.32 0.69
CA GLU A 124 2.70 17.66 -0.45
C GLU A 124 3.69 16.90 -1.35
N ARG A 125 4.99 17.24 -1.29
CA ARG A 125 6.05 16.57 -2.06
C ARG A 125 6.69 15.40 -1.32
N THR A 126 6.37 15.21 -0.04
CA THR A 126 6.91 14.10 0.75
C THR A 126 6.31 12.78 0.28
N ARG A 127 7.17 11.79 0.03
CA ARG A 127 6.76 10.39 -0.09
C ARG A 127 6.82 9.75 1.28
N TRP A 128 5.93 8.81 1.52
CA TRP A 128 5.85 8.10 2.79
C TRP A 128 5.64 6.60 2.59
N MET A 129 6.24 5.81 3.45
CA MET A 129 6.15 4.36 3.35
C MET A 129 4.74 3.83 3.57
N SER A 130 4.35 2.86 2.77
CA SER A 130 3.05 2.18 2.88
C SER A 130 2.97 1.20 4.03
N MET A 131 4.09 0.58 4.37
CA MET A 131 4.11 -0.71 5.07
C MET A 131 3.06 -1.65 4.48
N SER A 132 2.22 -2.28 5.29
CA SER A 132 1.29 -3.30 4.81
C SER A 132 0.13 -2.79 3.95
N ILE A 133 -0.03 -1.49 3.74
CA ILE A 133 -0.92 -0.95 2.69
C ILE A 133 -0.55 -1.54 1.31
N ALA A 134 0.74 -1.82 1.06
CA ALA A 134 1.20 -2.45 -0.18
C ALA A 134 0.51 -3.79 -0.46
N LYS A 135 0.07 -4.53 0.57
CA LYS A 135 -0.69 -5.78 0.43
C LYS A 135 -2.00 -5.57 -0.33
N SER A 136 -2.73 -4.52 0.03
CA SER A 136 -3.99 -4.15 -0.62
C SER A 136 -3.76 -3.66 -2.05
N VAL A 137 -2.64 -2.98 -2.32
CA VAL A 137 -2.22 -2.63 -3.69
C VAL A 137 -1.92 -3.89 -4.50
N THR A 138 -1.17 -4.84 -3.94
CA THR A 138 -0.86 -6.14 -4.58
C THR A 138 -2.15 -6.93 -4.89
N SER A 139 -3.09 -6.99 -3.94
CA SER A 139 -4.41 -7.61 -4.16
C SER A 139 -5.18 -6.95 -5.29
N THR A 140 -5.18 -5.62 -5.33
CA THR A 140 -5.85 -4.85 -6.38
C THR A 140 -5.23 -5.13 -7.76
N LEU A 141 -3.90 -5.27 -7.85
CA LEU A 141 -3.22 -5.67 -9.08
C LEU A 141 -3.55 -7.11 -9.51
N ILE A 142 -3.68 -8.03 -8.55
CA ILE A 142 -4.17 -9.39 -8.83
C ILE A 142 -5.60 -9.33 -9.40
N GLY A 143 -6.47 -8.47 -8.85
CA GLY A 143 -7.80 -8.21 -9.43
C GLY A 143 -7.73 -7.73 -10.87
N ALA A 144 -6.83 -6.79 -11.19
CA ALA A 144 -6.62 -6.33 -12.56
C ALA A 144 -6.11 -7.44 -13.49
N ALA A 145 -5.25 -8.33 -12.99
CA ALA A 145 -4.77 -9.49 -13.75
C ALA A 145 -5.87 -10.54 -13.97
N VAL A 146 -6.75 -10.75 -13.00
CA VAL A 146 -7.96 -11.57 -13.15
C VAL A 146 -8.89 -10.99 -14.22
N LYS A 147 -9.13 -9.67 -14.20
CA LYS A 147 -9.92 -8.99 -15.24
C LYS A 147 -9.39 -9.21 -16.65
N GLN A 148 -8.07 -9.30 -16.79
CA GLN A 148 -7.40 -9.56 -18.07
C GLN A 148 -7.33 -11.05 -18.43
N GLY A 149 -7.84 -11.96 -17.62
CA GLY A 149 -7.73 -13.41 -17.82
C GLY A 149 -6.30 -13.95 -17.69
N LYS A 150 -5.40 -13.21 -17.04
CA LYS A 150 -3.99 -13.61 -16.86
C LYS A 150 -3.82 -14.65 -15.75
N LEU A 151 -4.71 -14.65 -14.77
CA LEU A 151 -4.80 -15.65 -13.71
C LEU A 151 -6.23 -15.80 -13.22
N SER A 152 -6.50 -16.89 -12.49
CA SER A 152 -7.75 -17.14 -11.78
C SER A 152 -7.49 -17.26 -10.28
N LEU A 153 -8.44 -16.82 -9.46
CA LEU A 153 -8.39 -17.03 -8.01
C LEU A 153 -8.34 -18.52 -7.62
N ASN A 154 -8.82 -19.40 -8.49
CA ASN A 154 -8.80 -20.84 -8.28
C ASN A 154 -7.54 -21.52 -8.84
N ASP A 155 -6.64 -20.78 -9.50
CA ASP A 155 -5.36 -21.34 -9.92
C ASP A 155 -4.54 -21.81 -8.70
N GLN A 156 -3.87 -22.94 -8.85
CA GLN A 156 -2.91 -23.42 -7.85
C GLN A 156 -1.72 -22.45 -7.79
N VAL A 157 -1.23 -22.14 -6.58
CA VAL A 157 -0.02 -21.32 -6.37
C VAL A 157 1.16 -21.86 -7.20
N THR A 158 1.34 -23.17 -7.20
CA THR A 158 2.43 -23.87 -7.89
C THR A 158 2.36 -23.77 -9.42
N LYS A 159 1.19 -23.44 -10.02
CA LYS A 159 1.07 -23.14 -11.44
C LYS A 159 1.85 -21.89 -11.82
N HIS A 160 1.82 -20.86 -10.96
CA HIS A 160 2.47 -19.57 -11.19
C HIS A 160 3.88 -19.50 -10.58
N VAL A 161 4.13 -20.26 -9.51
CA VAL A 161 5.41 -20.31 -8.79
C VAL A 161 5.88 -21.76 -8.69
N PRO A 162 6.43 -22.35 -9.77
CA PRO A 162 6.86 -23.75 -9.79
C PRO A 162 7.90 -24.11 -8.73
N ALA A 163 8.68 -23.15 -8.26
CA ALA A 163 9.63 -23.32 -7.16
C ALA A 163 8.97 -23.78 -5.85
N LEU A 164 7.66 -23.61 -5.70
CA LEU A 164 6.91 -24.03 -4.51
C LEU A 164 6.30 -25.43 -4.62
N VAL A 165 6.53 -26.14 -5.73
CA VAL A 165 6.13 -27.57 -5.84
C VAL A 165 6.86 -28.40 -4.78
N GLY A 166 6.15 -29.27 -4.09
CA GLY A 166 6.67 -30.08 -2.98
C GLY A 166 6.76 -29.34 -1.64
N SER A 167 6.32 -28.07 -1.59
CA SER A 167 6.31 -27.29 -0.35
C SER A 167 4.93 -27.31 0.33
N ALA A 168 4.79 -26.57 1.43
CA ALA A 168 3.52 -26.39 2.12
C ALA A 168 2.48 -25.62 1.29
N TYR A 169 2.83 -25.07 0.13
CA TYR A 169 1.91 -24.41 -0.80
C TYR A 169 1.21 -25.38 -1.76
N ASP A 170 1.57 -26.65 -1.82
CA ASP A 170 0.86 -27.62 -2.63
C ASP A 170 -0.62 -27.69 -2.26
N GLY A 171 -1.50 -27.58 -3.25
CA GLY A 171 -2.95 -27.53 -3.07
C GLY A 171 -3.51 -26.19 -2.60
N ALA A 172 -2.67 -25.19 -2.31
CA ALA A 172 -3.13 -23.83 -2.05
C ALA A 172 -3.44 -23.10 -3.35
N THR A 173 -4.50 -22.30 -3.34
CA THR A 173 -4.94 -21.46 -4.47
C THR A 173 -4.50 -20.01 -4.30
N VAL A 174 -4.55 -19.22 -5.37
CA VAL A 174 -4.36 -17.76 -5.32
C VAL A 174 -5.33 -17.13 -4.30
N ARG A 175 -6.58 -17.59 -4.26
CA ARG A 175 -7.57 -17.16 -3.26
C ARG A 175 -7.10 -17.41 -1.83
N ASP A 176 -6.57 -18.60 -1.55
CA ASP A 176 -6.08 -18.95 -0.21
C ASP A 176 -4.93 -18.03 0.24
N VAL A 177 -4.03 -17.66 -0.69
CA VAL A 177 -2.96 -16.69 -0.43
C VAL A 177 -3.53 -15.29 -0.14
N LEU A 178 -4.50 -14.81 -0.94
CA LEU A 178 -5.12 -13.50 -0.71
C LEU A 178 -5.91 -13.42 0.60
N MET A 179 -6.41 -14.54 1.09
CA MET A 179 -7.09 -14.67 2.39
C MET A 179 -6.13 -14.98 3.54
N MET A 180 -4.83 -15.07 3.29
CA MET A 180 -3.83 -15.52 4.27
C MET A 180 -4.22 -16.84 4.93
N SER A 181 -4.64 -17.80 4.12
CA SER A 181 -5.16 -19.11 4.52
C SER A 181 -4.53 -20.26 3.74
N SER A 182 -3.31 -20.12 3.22
CA SER A 182 -2.58 -21.19 2.54
C SER A 182 -2.38 -22.43 3.42
N GLY A 183 -2.43 -22.28 4.73
CA GLY A 183 -2.15 -23.34 5.71
C GLY A 183 -0.67 -23.50 6.04
N VAL A 184 0.19 -22.63 5.54
CA VAL A 184 1.61 -22.57 5.88
C VAL A 184 1.77 -22.07 7.32
N ARG A 185 2.68 -22.71 8.11
CA ARG A 185 3.02 -22.24 9.44
C ARG A 185 3.73 -20.88 9.35
N TRP A 186 3.32 -19.92 10.20
CA TRP A 186 3.92 -18.61 10.23
C TRP A 186 3.83 -17.94 11.60
N THR A 187 4.87 -17.17 11.94
CA THR A 187 4.90 -16.29 13.11
C THR A 187 5.19 -14.86 12.67
N GLU A 188 4.19 -13.95 12.86
CA GLU A 188 4.25 -12.54 12.43
C GLU A 188 4.76 -11.60 13.54
N THR A 189 5.61 -12.04 14.45
CA THR A 189 6.10 -11.19 15.54
C THR A 189 7.26 -10.31 15.06
N TYR A 190 7.04 -9.01 14.92
CA TYR A 190 8.00 -8.06 14.37
C TYR A 190 9.25 -7.90 15.25
N THR A 191 9.06 -7.84 16.57
CA THR A 191 10.13 -7.59 17.55
C THR A 191 10.88 -8.84 18.00
N ASN A 192 10.44 -10.05 17.58
CA ASN A 192 11.11 -11.30 17.92
C ASN A 192 12.07 -11.74 16.79
N PRO A 193 13.40 -11.67 16.97
CA PRO A 193 14.37 -12.06 15.94
C PRO A 193 14.23 -13.50 15.45
N ALA A 194 13.65 -14.40 16.25
CA ALA A 194 13.45 -15.82 15.90
C ALA A 194 12.16 -16.05 15.09
N SER A 195 11.30 -15.05 14.90
CA SER A 195 10.05 -15.18 14.15
C SER A 195 10.29 -15.39 12.65
N ASP A 196 9.35 -16.06 11.97
CA ASP A 196 9.41 -16.24 10.52
C ASP A 196 9.37 -14.89 9.79
N ARG A 197 8.65 -13.90 10.35
CA ARG A 197 8.65 -12.51 9.81
C ARG A 197 10.06 -11.88 9.81
N ARG A 198 10.84 -12.10 10.87
CA ARG A 198 12.21 -11.58 10.96
C ARG A 198 13.16 -12.39 10.06
N ARG A 199 12.99 -13.69 9.93
CA ARG A 199 13.74 -14.51 8.95
C ARG A 199 13.52 -14.02 7.52
N LEU A 200 12.27 -13.71 7.16
CA LEU A 200 11.97 -13.11 5.85
C LEU A 200 12.62 -11.73 5.69
N LEU A 201 12.59 -10.88 6.74
CA LEU A 201 13.27 -9.59 6.73
C LEU A 201 14.78 -9.73 6.50
N GLU A 202 15.44 -10.68 7.17
CA GLU A 202 16.88 -10.92 6.99
C GLU A 202 17.20 -11.40 5.57
N ALA A 203 16.34 -12.25 4.98
CA ALA A 203 16.45 -12.65 3.58
C ALA A 203 16.34 -11.44 2.64
N GLN A 204 15.40 -10.53 2.88
CA GLN A 204 15.25 -9.29 2.11
C GLN A 204 16.46 -8.36 2.31
N ILE A 205 16.98 -8.21 3.52
CA ILE A 205 18.17 -7.39 3.81
C ILE A 205 19.41 -7.96 3.12
N SER A 206 19.52 -9.28 2.98
CA SER A 206 20.65 -9.92 2.31
C SER A 206 20.76 -9.55 0.82
N GLN A 207 19.65 -9.13 0.22
CA GLN A 207 19.54 -8.79 -1.21
C GLN A 207 19.99 -9.92 -2.15
N VAL A 208 19.97 -11.17 -1.67
CA VAL A 208 20.27 -12.36 -2.48
C VAL A 208 19.04 -12.76 -3.29
N PRO A 209 19.10 -12.81 -4.62
CA PRO A 209 17.95 -13.19 -5.46
C PRO A 209 17.35 -14.54 -5.04
N GLY A 210 16.01 -14.57 -4.90
CA GLY A 210 15.25 -15.76 -4.51
C GLY A 210 15.29 -16.11 -3.02
N SER A 211 16.10 -15.43 -2.20
CA SER A 211 16.21 -15.75 -0.76
C SER A 211 14.89 -15.56 -0.01
N ALA A 212 14.11 -14.55 -0.35
CA ALA A 212 12.80 -14.30 0.24
C ALA A 212 11.80 -15.44 -0.07
N LEU A 213 11.77 -15.91 -1.32
CA LEU A 213 10.93 -17.03 -1.73
C LEU A 213 11.42 -18.35 -1.09
N ALA A 214 12.73 -18.55 -0.94
CA ALA A 214 13.32 -19.73 -0.29
C ALA A 214 12.90 -19.85 1.19
N VAL A 215 12.75 -18.74 1.91
CA VAL A 215 12.18 -18.73 3.26
C VAL A 215 10.77 -19.34 3.23
N MET A 216 9.93 -18.91 2.30
CA MET A 216 8.54 -19.39 2.20
C MET A 216 8.47 -20.87 1.78
N GLN A 217 9.32 -21.28 0.87
CA GLN A 217 9.42 -22.68 0.41
C GLN A 217 9.77 -23.65 1.55
N ALA A 218 10.63 -23.21 2.48
CA ALA A 218 11.13 -24.04 3.59
C ALA A 218 10.16 -24.17 4.77
N LEU A 219 9.06 -23.41 4.79
CA LEU A 219 8.11 -23.43 5.90
C LEU A 219 7.25 -24.70 5.88
N PRO A 220 6.97 -25.32 7.03
CA PRO A 220 6.12 -26.49 7.10
C PRO A 220 4.64 -26.11 7.00
N ARG A 221 3.81 -27.09 6.65
CA ARG A 221 2.35 -26.99 6.71
C ARG A 221 1.86 -27.06 8.16
N ALA A 222 0.92 -26.16 8.52
CA ALA A 222 0.25 -26.14 9.82
C ALA A 222 -1.24 -26.51 9.72
N ALA A 223 -1.85 -26.32 8.54
CA ALA A 223 -3.28 -26.61 8.31
C ALA A 223 -3.53 -26.91 6.82
N GLY A 224 -4.68 -27.45 6.50
CA GLY A 224 -5.12 -27.56 5.11
C GLY A 224 -5.35 -26.17 4.49
N PRO A 225 -5.09 -25.97 3.17
CA PRO A 225 -5.37 -24.72 2.50
C PRO A 225 -6.83 -24.31 2.63
N GLY A 226 -7.08 -23.04 2.92
CA GLY A 226 -8.40 -22.45 3.08
C GLY A 226 -9.09 -22.77 4.41
N THR A 227 -8.45 -23.49 5.34
CA THR A 227 -9.10 -23.91 6.60
C THR A 227 -8.70 -23.09 7.82
N ARG A 228 -7.58 -22.36 7.75
CA ARG A 228 -7.08 -21.52 8.85
C ARG A 228 -6.48 -20.23 8.30
N ASN A 229 -6.92 -19.11 8.84
CA ASN A 229 -6.27 -17.81 8.60
C ASN A 229 -5.10 -17.63 9.57
N THR A 230 -3.98 -17.15 9.04
CA THR A 230 -2.83 -16.69 9.83
C THR A 230 -2.25 -15.49 9.10
N TYR A 231 -2.35 -14.28 9.70
CA TYR A 231 -1.76 -13.10 9.08
C TYR A 231 -0.28 -13.36 8.80
N ASN A 232 0.08 -13.29 7.52
CA ASN A 232 1.36 -13.78 7.02
C ASN A 232 1.91 -12.84 5.93
N THR A 233 2.85 -11.97 6.31
CA THR A 233 3.51 -11.08 5.34
C THR A 233 4.28 -11.86 4.27
N GLY A 234 4.74 -13.07 4.55
CA GLY A 234 5.40 -13.92 3.56
C GLY A 234 4.46 -14.36 2.42
N GLU A 235 3.17 -14.54 2.68
CA GLU A 235 2.21 -14.85 1.60
C GLU A 235 2.09 -13.73 0.58
N THR A 236 2.36 -12.49 0.96
CA THR A 236 2.38 -11.39 0.00
C THR A 236 3.66 -11.34 -0.84
N GLN A 237 4.76 -11.93 -0.38
CA GLN A 237 5.90 -12.21 -1.25
C GLN A 237 5.51 -13.25 -2.31
N VAL A 238 4.83 -14.33 -1.91
CA VAL A 238 4.31 -15.34 -2.86
C VAL A 238 3.28 -14.71 -3.82
N ALA A 239 2.41 -13.82 -3.34
CA ALA A 239 1.45 -13.10 -4.18
C ALA A 239 2.14 -12.22 -5.24
N SER A 240 3.29 -11.59 -4.92
CA SER A 240 4.10 -10.84 -5.88
C SER A 240 4.71 -11.73 -6.95
N GLU A 241 5.20 -12.90 -6.56
CA GLU A 241 5.73 -13.89 -7.52
C GLU A 241 4.62 -14.40 -8.47
N ILE A 242 3.44 -14.70 -7.92
CA ILE A 242 2.25 -15.07 -8.71
C ILE A 242 1.91 -13.97 -9.71
N LEU A 243 1.81 -12.72 -9.25
CA LEU A 243 1.49 -11.58 -10.08
C LEU A 243 2.51 -11.41 -11.21
N ARG A 244 3.82 -11.35 -10.85
CA ARG A 244 4.91 -11.18 -11.82
C ARG A 244 4.88 -12.28 -12.88
N SER A 245 4.70 -13.53 -12.48
CA SER A 245 4.60 -14.68 -13.39
C SER A 245 3.39 -14.55 -14.32
N ALA A 246 2.22 -14.23 -13.77
CA ALA A 246 0.98 -14.14 -14.54
C ALA A 246 0.99 -13.00 -15.57
N VAL A 247 1.54 -11.82 -15.21
CA VAL A 247 1.56 -10.66 -16.10
C VAL A 247 2.81 -10.57 -16.97
N GLY A 248 3.86 -11.35 -16.68
CA GLY A 248 5.10 -11.45 -17.44
C GLY A 248 6.01 -10.22 -17.32
N ARG A 249 5.86 -9.40 -16.27
CA ARG A 249 6.64 -8.17 -16.05
C ARG A 249 6.63 -7.72 -14.58
N PRO A 250 7.48 -6.74 -14.19
CA PRO A 250 7.50 -6.18 -12.85
C PRO A 250 6.14 -5.64 -12.39
N ALA A 251 5.82 -5.82 -11.10
CA ALA A 251 4.57 -5.33 -10.52
C ALA A 251 4.48 -3.79 -10.53
N ALA A 252 5.59 -3.09 -10.37
CA ALA A 252 5.64 -1.62 -10.47
C ALA A 252 5.27 -1.11 -11.87
N ASP A 253 5.78 -1.75 -12.93
CA ASP A 253 5.43 -1.40 -14.31
C ASP A 253 3.94 -1.68 -14.58
N TYR A 254 3.44 -2.80 -14.06
CA TYR A 254 2.04 -3.18 -14.19
C TYR A 254 1.13 -2.22 -13.41
N LEU A 255 1.52 -1.82 -12.19
CA LEU A 255 0.83 -0.79 -11.41
C LEU A 255 0.79 0.55 -12.15
N ALA A 256 1.92 0.98 -12.72
CA ALA A 256 2.00 2.21 -13.49
C ALA A 256 1.03 2.20 -14.67
N GLU A 257 1.07 1.14 -15.49
CA GLU A 257 0.24 1.04 -16.69
C GLU A 257 -1.26 0.87 -16.39
N ARG A 258 -1.60 0.04 -15.40
CA ARG A 258 -3.00 -0.31 -15.17
C ARG A 258 -3.74 0.68 -14.28
N ILE A 259 -3.06 1.27 -13.31
CA ILE A 259 -3.69 2.07 -12.26
C ILE A 259 -3.01 3.43 -12.13
N TRP A 260 -1.72 3.49 -11.76
CA TRP A 260 -1.08 4.70 -11.28
C TRP A 260 -1.12 5.86 -12.27
N SER A 261 -0.65 5.63 -13.50
CA SER A 261 -0.69 6.66 -14.56
C SER A 261 -2.11 6.98 -15.02
N ARG A 262 -3.01 5.99 -15.02
CA ARG A 262 -4.37 6.13 -15.54
C ARG A 262 -5.32 6.82 -14.57
N VAL A 263 -5.18 6.55 -13.27
CA VAL A 263 -5.95 7.25 -12.21
C VAL A 263 -5.56 8.72 -12.13
N GLY A 264 -4.37 9.07 -12.61
CA GLY A 264 -3.88 10.45 -12.57
C GLY A 264 -3.06 10.76 -11.32
N MET A 265 -2.18 9.85 -10.92
CA MET A 265 -1.24 10.11 -9.82
C MET A 265 -0.30 11.25 -10.18
N GLU A 266 -0.04 12.15 -9.23
CA GLU A 266 0.74 13.37 -9.47
C GLU A 266 2.25 13.17 -9.32
N ALA A 267 2.66 12.13 -8.56
CA ALA A 267 4.06 11.83 -8.31
C ALA A 267 4.39 10.37 -8.65
N ASP A 268 5.66 10.15 -9.01
CA ASP A 268 6.18 8.79 -9.11
C ASP A 268 6.22 8.16 -7.70
N ALA A 269 5.78 6.90 -7.60
CA ALA A 269 6.00 6.11 -6.42
C ALA A 269 7.26 5.25 -6.56
N LEU A 270 7.76 4.74 -5.45
CA LEU A 270 8.89 3.83 -5.39
C LEU A 270 8.45 2.55 -4.68
N TRP A 271 8.86 1.40 -5.17
CA TRP A 271 8.52 0.11 -4.54
C TRP A 271 9.77 -0.70 -4.27
N TRP A 272 9.95 -1.14 -3.02
CA TRP A 272 11.08 -1.98 -2.60
C TRP A 272 11.17 -3.26 -3.39
N LEU A 273 12.40 -3.66 -3.69
CA LEU A 273 12.75 -4.94 -4.29
C LEU A 273 13.38 -5.88 -3.26
N ASP A 274 13.11 -7.16 -3.38
CA ASP A 274 13.72 -8.20 -2.55
C ASP A 274 15.20 -8.48 -2.88
N SER A 275 15.64 -8.01 -4.04
CA SER A 275 17.02 -8.07 -4.52
C SER A 275 17.23 -7.05 -5.65
N PRO A 276 18.47 -6.74 -6.08
CA PRO A 276 18.73 -5.88 -7.23
C PRO A 276 18.02 -6.43 -8.49
N ASN A 277 17.16 -5.62 -9.11
CA ASN A 277 16.30 -6.02 -10.25
C ASN A 277 15.33 -7.18 -9.95
N GLY A 278 15.13 -7.50 -8.69
CA GLY A 278 14.28 -8.60 -8.21
C GLY A 278 12.78 -8.30 -8.30
N VAL A 279 12.05 -8.98 -7.42
CA VAL A 279 10.59 -8.88 -7.32
C VAL A 279 10.23 -7.78 -6.31
N GLU A 280 9.16 -7.05 -6.57
CA GLU A 280 8.62 -6.08 -5.62
C GLU A 280 8.17 -6.78 -4.32
N ILE A 281 8.53 -6.22 -3.18
CA ILE A 281 8.09 -6.72 -1.87
C ILE A 281 6.60 -6.39 -1.71
N GLY A 282 5.72 -7.32 -2.10
CA GLY A 282 4.27 -7.10 -2.18
C GLY A 282 3.59 -6.80 -0.86
N GLY A 283 4.27 -7.08 0.25
CA GLY A 283 3.75 -6.87 1.60
C GLY A 283 4.14 -5.55 2.26
N SER A 284 5.03 -4.77 1.63
CA SER A 284 5.49 -3.47 2.17
C SER A 284 6.32 -2.70 1.14
N GLY A 285 6.81 -1.51 1.53
CA GLY A 285 7.84 -0.81 0.78
C GLY A 285 7.37 -0.03 -0.45
N LEU A 286 6.08 0.15 -0.66
CA LEU A 286 5.58 1.19 -1.55
C LEU A 286 5.74 2.55 -0.86
N SER A 287 6.24 3.56 -1.56
CA SER A 287 6.43 4.92 -1.06
C SER A 287 5.79 5.90 -2.04
N ALA A 288 4.78 6.64 -1.57
CA ALA A 288 3.99 7.54 -2.39
C ALA A 288 3.61 8.81 -1.61
N THR A 289 3.08 9.83 -2.30
CA THR A 289 2.57 11.04 -1.68
C THR A 289 1.23 10.80 -0.98
N LEU A 290 0.89 11.65 -0.01
CA LEU A 290 -0.38 11.58 0.72
C LEU A 290 -1.57 11.65 -0.24
N ARG A 291 -1.52 12.56 -1.20
CA ARG A 291 -2.57 12.74 -2.21
C ARG A 291 -2.68 11.54 -3.15
N ASP A 292 -1.57 10.89 -3.51
CA ASP A 292 -1.62 9.71 -4.38
C ASP A 292 -2.17 8.48 -3.67
N TYR A 293 -1.91 8.31 -2.37
CA TYR A 293 -2.67 7.33 -1.57
C TYR A 293 -4.17 7.66 -1.52
N GLY A 294 -4.52 8.94 -1.44
CA GLY A 294 -5.92 9.39 -1.54
C GLY A 294 -6.56 9.05 -2.88
N ARG A 295 -5.85 9.29 -4.00
CA ARG A 295 -6.32 8.90 -5.35
C ARG A 295 -6.47 7.40 -5.51
N PHE A 296 -5.55 6.61 -4.94
CA PHE A 296 -5.70 5.16 -4.89
C PHE A 296 -6.95 4.75 -4.09
N GLY A 297 -7.20 5.38 -2.94
CA GLY A 297 -8.42 5.18 -2.18
C GLY A 297 -9.69 5.53 -2.97
N LEU A 298 -9.69 6.64 -3.71
CA LEU A 298 -10.82 7.01 -4.60
C LEU A 298 -11.02 6.03 -5.75
N PHE A 299 -9.94 5.50 -6.34
CA PHE A 299 -10.02 4.47 -7.36
C PHE A 299 -10.72 3.22 -6.84
N VAL A 300 -10.37 2.78 -5.63
CA VAL A 300 -11.00 1.63 -4.98
C VAL A 300 -12.44 1.95 -4.57
N LEU A 301 -12.69 3.14 -4.00
CA LEU A 301 -14.05 3.61 -3.68
C LEU A 301 -14.97 3.60 -4.91
N ASN A 302 -14.42 3.88 -6.10
CA ASN A 302 -15.12 3.89 -7.37
C ASN A 302 -15.11 2.50 -8.08
N ASP A 303 -15.07 1.42 -7.31
CA ASP A 303 -15.10 0.01 -7.77
C ASP A 303 -14.03 -0.31 -8.86
N GLY A 304 -12.89 0.36 -8.83
CA GLY A 304 -11.80 0.15 -9.78
C GLY A 304 -12.11 0.65 -11.20
N VAL A 305 -12.99 1.64 -11.33
CA VAL A 305 -13.37 2.24 -12.62
C VAL A 305 -12.59 3.53 -12.86
N ILE A 306 -12.07 3.71 -14.06
CA ILE A 306 -11.39 4.92 -14.55
C ILE A 306 -12.10 5.40 -15.82
N GLY A 307 -12.84 6.50 -15.73
CA GLY A 307 -13.68 6.95 -16.84
C GLY A 307 -14.73 5.90 -17.20
N ALA A 308 -14.70 5.38 -18.43
CA ALA A 308 -15.56 4.30 -18.88
C ALA A 308 -14.94 2.90 -18.70
N ASP A 309 -13.67 2.80 -18.28
CA ASP A 309 -12.94 1.54 -18.23
C ASP A 309 -12.97 0.92 -16.84
N SER A 310 -13.53 -0.28 -16.72
CA SER A 310 -13.41 -1.10 -15.52
C SER A 310 -12.07 -1.84 -15.53
N ILE A 311 -11.18 -1.48 -14.61
CA ILE A 311 -9.85 -2.08 -14.43
C ILE A 311 -9.95 -3.40 -13.66
N LEU A 312 -10.89 -3.47 -12.73
CA LEU A 312 -11.16 -4.65 -11.90
C LEU A 312 -12.38 -5.43 -12.43
N PRO A 313 -12.52 -6.71 -12.12
CA PRO A 313 -13.75 -7.43 -12.39
C PRO A 313 -14.94 -6.74 -11.69
N SER A 314 -16.13 -6.80 -12.31
CA SER A 314 -17.35 -6.31 -11.65
C SER A 314 -17.55 -7.00 -10.30
N GLY A 315 -17.82 -6.23 -9.23
CA GLY A 315 -17.98 -6.70 -7.87
C GLY A 315 -16.67 -7.12 -7.18
N TRP A 316 -15.51 -6.89 -7.81
CA TRP A 316 -14.21 -7.24 -7.19
C TRP A 316 -13.99 -6.55 -5.86
N VAL A 317 -14.24 -5.23 -5.79
CA VAL A 317 -14.03 -4.48 -4.55
C VAL A 317 -14.93 -5.01 -3.46
N ALA A 318 -16.21 -5.20 -3.73
CA ALA A 318 -17.15 -5.77 -2.76
C ALA A 318 -16.72 -7.16 -2.30
N GLU A 319 -16.24 -8.03 -3.21
CA GLU A 319 -15.72 -9.35 -2.85
C GLU A 319 -14.42 -9.22 -2.04
N ALA A 320 -13.47 -8.40 -2.48
CA ALA A 320 -12.15 -8.28 -1.86
C ALA A 320 -12.19 -7.64 -0.46
N THR A 321 -13.20 -6.80 -0.18
CA THR A 321 -13.28 -6.00 1.05
C THR A 321 -14.39 -6.43 2.02
N SER A 322 -15.07 -7.53 1.74
CA SER A 322 -16.08 -8.11 2.65
C SER A 322 -15.49 -9.23 3.52
N PRO A 323 -16.06 -9.46 4.71
CA PRO A 323 -15.73 -10.61 5.54
C PRO A 323 -15.86 -11.92 4.77
N LYS A 324 -15.03 -12.89 5.08
CA LYS A 324 -14.97 -14.20 4.43
C LYS A 324 -15.41 -15.32 5.37
N VAL A 325 -15.65 -16.48 4.77
CA VAL A 325 -15.83 -17.73 5.51
C VAL A 325 -14.79 -18.73 4.98
N LEU A 326 -14.00 -19.27 5.87
CA LEU A 326 -13.02 -20.32 5.56
C LEU A 326 -13.72 -21.62 5.20
N ARG A 327 -13.03 -22.54 4.52
CA ARG A 327 -13.59 -23.86 4.10
C ARG A 327 -14.14 -24.68 5.28
N GLY A 328 -13.65 -24.45 6.50
CA GLY A 328 -14.14 -25.07 7.73
C GLY A 328 -15.37 -24.37 8.35
N GLY A 329 -15.96 -23.37 7.69
CA GLY A 329 -17.12 -22.62 8.20
C GLY A 329 -16.75 -21.49 9.16
N GLN A 330 -15.47 -21.24 9.42
CA GLN A 330 -15.00 -20.22 10.35
C GLN A 330 -15.10 -18.82 9.71
N PRO A 331 -15.79 -17.86 10.36
CA PRO A 331 -15.86 -16.48 9.87
C PRO A 331 -14.51 -15.79 9.99
N LEU A 332 -14.21 -14.91 9.03
CA LEU A 332 -12.97 -14.15 8.95
C LEU A 332 -13.29 -12.68 8.67
N ASN A 333 -12.91 -11.78 9.58
CA ASN A 333 -12.99 -10.33 9.40
C ASN A 333 -11.78 -9.80 8.60
N TYR A 334 -11.55 -10.42 7.44
CA TYR A 334 -10.47 -10.08 6.52
C TYR A 334 -10.88 -10.48 5.11
N GLY A 335 -10.60 -9.62 4.15
CA GLY A 335 -10.91 -9.87 2.75
C GLY A 335 -9.70 -10.40 1.98
N TYR A 336 -9.56 -9.99 0.72
CA TYR A 336 -8.36 -10.27 -0.08
C TYR A 336 -7.30 -9.21 0.21
N LEU A 337 -6.55 -9.39 1.31
CA LEU A 337 -5.54 -8.46 1.81
C LEU A 337 -6.11 -7.08 2.18
N TRP A 338 -7.37 -7.04 2.61
CA TRP A 338 -8.06 -5.86 3.14
C TRP A 338 -8.65 -6.16 4.51
N TRP A 339 -8.56 -5.20 5.41
CA TRP A 339 -9.19 -5.26 6.72
C TRP A 339 -10.66 -4.87 6.63
N THR A 340 -11.52 -5.64 7.28
CA THR A 340 -12.96 -5.38 7.32
C THR A 340 -13.37 -4.95 8.72
N PRO A 341 -14.42 -4.11 8.87
CA PRO A 341 -14.75 -3.50 10.14
C PRO A 341 -15.27 -4.52 11.15
N THR A 342 -14.95 -4.28 12.41
CA THR A 342 -15.53 -4.97 13.56
C THR A 342 -16.68 -4.18 14.19
N THR A 343 -16.78 -2.88 13.92
CA THR A 343 -17.80 -1.96 14.44
C THR A 343 -19.13 -2.09 13.68
N SER A 344 -20.25 -1.72 14.33
CA SER A 344 -21.58 -1.75 13.74
C SER A 344 -21.74 -0.73 12.60
N ASP A 345 -21.22 0.47 12.81
CA ASP A 345 -21.32 1.57 11.85
C ASP A 345 -20.48 1.30 10.60
N GLY A 346 -19.24 0.84 10.79
CA GLY A 346 -18.39 0.42 9.69
C GLY A 346 -19.01 -0.70 8.86
N ARG A 347 -19.63 -1.71 9.51
CA ARG A 347 -20.33 -2.80 8.79
C ARG A 347 -21.54 -2.30 8.02
N ARG A 348 -22.33 -1.41 8.59
CA ARG A 348 -23.50 -0.82 7.92
C ARG A 348 -23.10 -0.05 6.66
N ASP A 349 -22.03 0.71 6.75
CA ASP A 349 -21.54 1.56 5.66
C ASP A 349 -20.61 0.81 4.69
N HIS A 350 -20.39 -0.50 4.91
CA HIS A 350 -19.43 -1.34 4.16
C HIS A 350 -18.01 -0.75 4.14
N ALA A 351 -17.58 -0.13 5.24
CA ALA A 351 -16.25 0.43 5.36
C ALA A 351 -15.18 -0.67 5.39
N PHE A 352 -13.97 -0.35 4.97
CA PHE A 352 -12.80 -1.23 5.01
C PHE A 352 -11.52 -0.40 5.01
N SER A 353 -10.38 -1.05 5.29
CA SER A 353 -9.10 -0.35 5.32
C SER A 353 -7.95 -1.18 4.76
N ALA A 354 -6.96 -0.48 4.21
CA ALA A 354 -5.60 -0.96 4.08
C ALA A 354 -4.80 -0.42 5.26
N GLU A 355 -4.09 -1.31 5.97
CA GLU A 355 -3.41 -0.96 7.21
C GLU A 355 -1.94 -1.37 7.18
N GLY A 356 -1.08 -0.53 7.73
CA GLY A 356 0.35 -0.75 7.84
C GLY A 356 0.86 -0.50 9.25
N ILE A 357 1.88 -1.26 9.65
CA ILE A 357 2.55 -1.05 10.94
C ILE A 357 3.02 0.39 11.09
N HIS A 358 3.19 0.84 12.33
CA HIS A 358 3.47 2.22 12.72
C HIS A 358 2.36 3.22 12.39
N GLY A 359 1.10 2.75 12.16
CA GLY A 359 -0.09 3.60 11.99
C GLY A 359 -0.27 4.18 10.59
N GLN A 360 -0.09 3.35 9.56
CA GLN A 360 -0.39 3.73 8.17
C GLN A 360 -1.78 3.25 7.79
N PHE A 361 -2.64 4.12 7.23
CA PHE A 361 -4.01 3.76 6.87
C PHE A 361 -4.44 4.37 5.54
N ILE A 362 -5.20 3.62 4.78
CA ILE A 362 -6.18 4.11 3.82
C ILE A 362 -7.52 3.51 4.24
N TYR A 363 -8.34 4.32 4.91
CA TYR A 363 -9.71 3.96 5.27
C TYR A 363 -10.65 4.40 4.16
N ILE A 364 -11.59 3.53 3.79
CA ILE A 364 -12.56 3.76 2.72
C ILE A 364 -13.95 3.41 3.25
N ASN A 365 -14.88 4.36 3.14
CA ASN A 365 -16.27 4.19 3.53
C ASN A 365 -17.18 4.45 2.33
N PRO A 366 -17.63 3.40 1.62
CA PRO A 366 -18.49 3.54 0.45
C PRO A 366 -19.85 4.18 0.76
N GLY A 367 -20.46 3.85 1.90
CA GLY A 367 -21.75 4.39 2.30
C GLY A 367 -21.74 5.90 2.52
N ALA A 368 -20.64 6.42 3.06
CA ALA A 368 -20.44 7.86 3.27
C ALA A 368 -19.62 8.55 2.17
N LYS A 369 -19.10 7.81 1.17
CA LYS A 369 -18.20 8.32 0.11
C LYS A 369 -16.95 9.02 0.68
N VAL A 370 -16.36 8.44 1.72
CA VAL A 370 -15.21 8.99 2.44
C VAL A 370 -13.97 8.15 2.19
N VAL A 371 -12.83 8.82 1.97
CA VAL A 371 -11.48 8.24 2.01
C VAL A 371 -10.67 9.02 3.02
N ILE A 372 -10.02 8.31 3.94
CA ILE A 372 -9.10 8.91 4.92
C ILE A 372 -7.73 8.24 4.74
N VAL A 373 -6.69 9.06 4.57
CA VAL A 373 -5.31 8.58 4.56
C VAL A 373 -4.61 9.12 5.79
N VAL A 374 -3.96 8.23 6.54
CA VAL A 374 -3.15 8.59 7.71
C VAL A 374 -1.73 8.07 7.52
N TRP A 375 -0.77 8.96 7.73
CA TRP A 375 0.62 8.65 7.92
C TRP A 375 0.97 8.86 9.38
N SER A 376 1.59 7.90 10.01
CA SER A 376 2.05 8.02 11.40
C SER A 376 3.47 7.49 11.56
N ALA A 377 4.15 7.97 12.61
CA ALA A 377 5.42 7.47 13.08
C ALA A 377 5.26 6.90 14.50
N GLN A 378 4.33 5.95 14.68
CA GLN A 378 4.08 5.29 15.96
C GLN A 378 5.33 4.56 16.44
N PRO A 379 5.61 4.52 17.77
CA PRO A 379 6.90 4.08 18.30
C PRO A 379 7.13 2.58 18.15
N ARG A 380 6.07 1.80 17.93
CA ARG A 380 6.13 0.34 17.78
C ARG A 380 5.46 -0.09 16.50
N PRO A 381 5.90 -1.20 15.89
CA PRO A 381 5.24 -1.74 14.70
C PRO A 381 3.74 -1.98 14.91
N THR A 382 3.37 -2.54 16.04
CA THR A 382 1.98 -2.77 16.45
C THR A 382 1.77 -2.34 17.90
N GLY A 383 0.52 -1.97 18.26
CA GLY A 383 0.19 -1.51 19.61
C GLY A 383 0.88 -0.20 20.00
N GLY A 384 1.20 0.63 19.03
CA GLY A 384 1.79 1.95 19.23
C GLY A 384 0.76 3.09 19.27
N ALA A 385 -0.47 2.83 18.85
CA ALA A 385 -1.58 3.78 18.93
C ALA A 385 -2.00 4.02 20.38
N VAL A 386 -2.30 5.27 20.71
CA VAL A 386 -2.91 5.66 21.99
C VAL A 386 -4.42 5.75 21.82
N ILE A 387 -4.88 6.27 20.70
CA ILE A 387 -6.28 6.40 20.31
C ILE A 387 -6.55 5.39 19.20
N ASP A 388 -7.69 4.69 19.28
CA ASP A 388 -8.13 3.76 18.23
C ASP A 388 -8.39 4.53 16.93
N GLU A 389 -7.73 4.14 15.87
CA GLU A 389 -7.84 4.81 14.57
C GLU A 389 -9.24 4.67 13.98
N TRP A 390 -9.89 3.52 14.15
CA TRP A 390 -11.26 3.32 13.65
C TRP A 390 -12.26 4.23 14.36
N ALA A 391 -12.11 4.44 15.69
CA ALA A 391 -12.94 5.39 16.42
C ALA A 391 -12.81 6.82 15.88
N PHE A 392 -11.59 7.24 15.52
CA PHE A 392 -11.35 8.52 14.86
C PHE A 392 -11.99 8.56 13.47
N PHE A 393 -11.85 7.51 12.64
CA PHE A 393 -12.42 7.48 11.29
C PHE A 393 -13.94 7.56 11.32
N GLU A 394 -14.59 6.86 12.23
CA GLU A 394 -16.05 6.92 12.41
C GLU A 394 -16.51 8.31 12.88
N ALA A 395 -15.73 8.96 13.75
CA ALA A 395 -16.01 10.34 14.16
C ALA A 395 -15.86 11.33 13.00
N VAL A 396 -14.87 11.16 12.13
CA VAL A 396 -14.74 11.95 10.90
C VAL A 396 -15.96 11.74 10.00
N VAL A 397 -16.39 10.49 9.78
CA VAL A 397 -17.59 10.19 8.97
C VAL A 397 -18.83 10.81 9.59
N ALA A 398 -18.98 10.76 10.90
CA ALA A 398 -20.12 11.38 11.60
C ALA A 398 -20.12 12.91 11.44
N ALA A 399 -18.97 13.56 11.50
CA ALA A 399 -18.83 15.02 11.34
C ALA A 399 -19.03 15.51 9.89
N LEU A 400 -19.07 14.60 8.90
CA LEU A 400 -19.30 14.90 7.50
C LEU A 400 -20.78 14.72 7.06
N LYS A 401 -21.59 14.07 7.91
CA LYS A 401 -23.04 13.94 7.71
C LYS A 401 -23.77 15.21 8.15
#